data_6bcc33c73d0c1bd252e79ffd54ab506d
#
_entry.id   6bcc33c73d0c1bd252e79ffd54ab506d
#
_cell.length_a   1.000
_cell.length_b   1.000
_cell.length_c   1.000
_cell.angle_alpha   90.00
_cell.angle_beta   90.00
_cell.angle_gamma   90.00
#
_symmetry.space_group_name_H-M   'P 1'
#
loop_
_entity.id
_entity.type
_entity.pdbx_description
1 polymer ?
#
loop_
_entity_poly.entity_id
_entity_poly.type
_entity_poly.pdbx_seq_one_letter_code
_entity_poly.pdbx_strand_id
1 'polypeptide(L)'
;LTSGVSYDANACCPRWARFMEEIMRSADEAATVEKTRYLQKAFGYALTGNTRYECLFILYGATTRNGKGTAMETFLRLMGDYGKTARPETIGARFQPNGNAPSEDVARLNGARFVNISEPDKKLTLSAALVKSLTGNDTITARYLHENSFEYRPQFKMFINTNYLPQITDLTLFSSGRIKTIPFERHFEEWEQDRRLKEQFAKPENLSGILNWCIEGL
;
A
#
# COMPACT_ATOMS: atom_id res chain seq x y z
N LEU A 1 3.90 -11.32 15.67
CA LEU A 1 4.28 -10.64 14.45
C LEU A 1 5.45 -9.69 14.72
N THR A 2 6.37 -9.58 13.77
CA THR A 2 7.52 -8.67 13.83
C THR A 2 7.84 -8.15 12.44
N SER A 3 8.42 -6.94 12.35
CA SER A 3 8.96 -6.42 11.10
C SER A 3 10.30 -7.07 10.73
N GLY A 4 11.03 -7.60 11.72
CA GLY A 4 12.39 -8.10 11.54
C GLY A 4 13.44 -7.00 11.31
N VAL A 5 13.06 -5.73 11.42
CA VAL A 5 13.95 -4.57 11.24
C VAL A 5 14.31 -4.02 12.62
N SER A 6 15.62 -3.89 12.86
CA SER A 6 16.12 -3.26 14.09
C SER A 6 15.90 -1.75 14.03
N TYR A 7 15.37 -1.20 15.12
CA TYR A 7 15.28 0.25 15.28
C TYR A 7 16.60 0.82 15.78
N ASP A 8 17.15 1.78 15.06
CA ASP A 8 18.27 2.61 15.46
C ASP A 8 17.92 4.06 15.15
N ALA A 9 17.79 4.88 16.20
CA ALA A 9 17.41 6.29 16.08
C ALA A 9 18.37 7.11 15.20
N ASN A 10 19.62 6.68 15.07
CA ASN A 10 20.65 7.36 14.27
C ASN A 10 20.75 6.82 12.83
N ALA A 11 20.04 5.75 12.51
CA ALA A 11 20.09 5.19 11.16
C ALA A 11 19.45 6.13 10.15
N CYS A 12 20.08 6.29 9.01
CA CYS A 12 19.56 7.04 7.87
C CYS A 12 19.77 6.27 6.56
N CYS A 13 18.95 6.54 5.58
CA CYS A 13 19.13 6.02 4.22
C CYS A 13 18.95 7.17 3.21
N PRO A 14 19.99 8.01 2.99
CA PRO A 14 19.90 9.16 2.08
C PRO A 14 19.51 8.76 0.65
N ARG A 15 19.92 7.56 0.21
CA ARG A 15 19.54 7.04 -1.12
C ARG A 15 18.04 6.78 -1.23
N TRP A 16 17.39 6.35 -0.12
CA TRP A 16 15.94 6.19 -0.08
C TRP A 16 15.22 7.54 -0.18
N ALA A 17 15.62 8.52 0.63
CA ALA A 17 15.02 9.85 0.60
C ALA A 17 15.09 10.45 -0.82
N ARG A 18 16.27 10.40 -1.43
CA ARG A 18 16.48 10.84 -2.82
C ARG A 18 15.62 10.04 -3.82
N PHE A 19 15.53 8.73 -3.66
CA PHE A 19 14.68 7.89 -4.51
C PHE A 19 13.21 8.29 -4.40
N MET A 20 12.71 8.62 -3.19
CA MET A 20 11.33 9.09 -3.01
C MET A 20 11.09 10.42 -3.75
N GLU A 21 12.02 11.35 -3.70
CA GLU A 21 11.95 12.59 -4.47
C GLU A 21 11.99 12.34 -5.98
N GLU A 22 12.87 11.43 -6.43
CA GLU A 22 12.99 11.06 -7.85
C GLU A 22 11.68 10.49 -8.40
N ILE A 23 11.01 9.57 -7.69
CA ILE A 23 9.77 8.95 -8.16
C ILE A 23 8.53 9.85 -8.03
N MET A 24 8.58 10.85 -7.12
CA MET A 24 7.52 11.84 -6.94
C MET A 24 7.72 13.12 -7.76
N ARG A 25 8.79 13.17 -8.57
CA ARG A 25 9.11 14.35 -9.38
C ARG A 25 7.91 14.78 -10.22
N SER A 26 7.62 16.06 -10.15
CA SER A 26 6.58 16.76 -10.91
C SER A 26 7.21 17.89 -11.73
N ALA A 27 6.45 18.56 -12.57
CA ALA A 27 6.90 19.73 -13.31
C ALA A 27 7.29 20.90 -12.40
N ASP A 28 6.65 20.99 -11.24
CA ASP A 28 6.90 21.98 -10.20
C ASP A 28 7.61 21.34 -9.00
N GLU A 29 8.65 22.01 -8.50
CA GLU A 29 9.44 21.55 -7.36
C GLU A 29 8.62 21.52 -6.06
N ALA A 30 7.79 22.55 -5.83
CA ALA A 30 6.92 22.59 -4.66
C ALA A 30 5.93 21.42 -4.66
N ALA A 31 5.36 21.09 -5.80
CA ALA A 31 4.49 19.92 -5.96
C ALA A 31 5.26 18.60 -5.73
N THR A 32 6.54 18.52 -6.12
CA THR A 32 7.39 17.35 -5.85
C THR A 32 7.57 17.15 -4.35
N VAL A 33 7.91 18.22 -3.62
CA VAL A 33 8.08 18.18 -2.15
C VAL A 33 6.79 17.77 -1.45
N GLU A 34 5.66 18.35 -1.85
CA GLU A 34 4.36 18.04 -1.27
C GLU A 34 3.96 16.57 -1.50
N LYS A 35 4.12 16.05 -2.74
CA LYS A 35 3.83 14.65 -3.06
C LYS A 35 4.74 13.69 -2.30
N THR A 36 6.04 14.01 -2.20
CA THR A 36 7.01 13.20 -1.44
C THR A 36 6.60 13.14 0.03
N ARG A 37 6.27 14.29 0.63
CA ARG A 37 5.80 14.36 2.02
C ARG A 37 4.47 13.62 2.22
N TYR A 38 3.57 13.69 1.25
CA TYR A 38 2.30 12.95 1.32
C TYR A 38 2.53 11.43 1.30
N LEU A 39 3.41 10.94 0.42
CA LEU A 39 3.77 9.52 0.37
C LEU A 39 4.47 9.08 1.67
N GLN A 40 5.36 9.92 2.23
CA GLN A 40 5.99 9.68 3.53
C GLN A 40 4.95 9.51 4.63
N LYS A 41 3.96 10.41 4.71
CA LYS A 41 2.85 10.30 5.66
C LYS A 41 2.00 9.05 5.45
N ALA A 42 1.74 8.66 4.19
CA ALA A 42 0.99 7.45 3.88
C ALA A 42 1.73 6.19 4.38
N PHE A 43 3.05 6.13 4.19
CA PHE A 43 3.87 5.03 4.71
C PHE A 43 3.99 5.08 6.24
N GLY A 44 4.18 6.25 6.84
CA GLY A 44 4.15 6.42 8.29
C GLY A 44 2.84 5.92 8.88
N TYR A 45 1.71 6.36 8.35
CA TYR A 45 0.39 5.89 8.77
C TYR A 45 0.24 4.37 8.62
N ALA A 46 0.84 3.76 7.60
CA ALA A 46 0.80 2.31 7.40
C ALA A 46 1.63 1.52 8.43
N LEU A 47 2.60 2.13 9.12
CA LEU A 47 3.30 1.47 10.23
C LEU A 47 2.37 1.18 11.42
N THR A 48 1.30 1.95 11.57
CA THR A 48 0.37 1.83 12.69
C THR A 48 -0.74 0.83 12.42
N GLY A 49 -1.42 0.36 13.48
CA GLY A 49 -2.69 -0.37 13.39
C GLY A 49 -3.92 0.55 13.33
N ASN A 50 -3.74 1.87 13.29
CA ASN A 50 -4.83 2.84 13.32
C ASN A 50 -5.49 2.97 11.95
N THR A 51 -6.82 2.92 11.89
CA THR A 51 -7.62 3.01 10.65
C THR A 51 -8.57 4.21 10.63
N ARG A 52 -8.36 5.21 11.50
CA ARG A 52 -9.25 6.37 11.69
C ARG A 52 -9.56 7.19 10.43
N TYR A 53 -8.68 7.18 9.44
CA TYR A 53 -8.92 7.89 8.17
C TYR A 53 -9.69 7.06 7.15
N GLU A 54 -9.98 5.80 7.45
CA GLU A 54 -10.83 4.90 6.67
C GLU A 54 -10.55 4.95 5.16
N CYS A 55 -9.30 4.95 4.77
CA CYS A 55 -8.91 5.15 3.37
C CYS A 55 -8.02 4.02 2.82
N LEU A 56 -8.04 3.89 1.49
CA LEU A 56 -7.08 3.15 0.72
C LEU A 56 -6.29 4.10 -0.20
N PHE A 57 -5.09 3.71 -0.56
CA PHE A 57 -4.20 4.47 -1.43
C PHE A 57 -4.10 3.81 -2.80
N ILE A 58 -4.26 4.59 -3.86
CA ILE A 58 -4.04 4.15 -5.24
C ILE A 58 -2.77 4.82 -5.74
N LEU A 59 -1.69 4.04 -5.91
CA LEU A 59 -0.46 4.49 -6.52
C LEU A 59 -0.60 4.32 -8.03
N TYR A 60 -0.93 5.41 -8.69
CA TYR A 60 -1.24 5.42 -10.11
C TYR A 60 -0.08 5.98 -10.94
N GLY A 61 0.28 5.30 -12.00
CA GLY A 61 1.20 5.81 -12.99
C GLY A 61 0.88 5.22 -14.36
N ALA A 62 0.50 6.07 -15.31
CA ALA A 62 0.09 5.65 -16.66
C ALA A 62 1.19 4.89 -17.42
N THR A 63 2.46 5.13 -17.04
CA THR A 63 3.63 4.45 -17.62
C THR A 63 4.18 3.38 -16.68
N THR A 64 4.98 2.48 -17.22
CA THR A 64 5.84 1.57 -16.46
C THR A 64 7.14 2.28 -16.03
N ARG A 65 8.00 1.59 -15.26
CA ARG A 65 9.34 2.10 -14.86
C ARG A 65 9.30 3.46 -14.16
N ASN A 66 8.36 3.62 -13.25
CA ASN A 66 8.15 4.85 -12.47
C ASN A 66 8.49 4.68 -10.97
N GLY A 67 9.14 3.59 -10.60
CA GLY A 67 9.62 3.33 -9.24
C GLY A 67 8.58 2.77 -8.28
N LYS A 68 7.27 2.72 -8.62
CA LYS A 68 6.21 2.19 -7.75
C LYS A 68 6.55 0.81 -7.17
N GLY A 69 6.92 -0.14 -8.05
CA GLY A 69 7.21 -1.51 -7.64
C GLY A 69 8.38 -1.59 -6.65
N THR A 70 9.44 -0.82 -6.88
CA THR A 70 10.59 -0.78 -5.96
C THR A 70 10.19 -0.21 -4.60
N ALA A 71 9.44 0.88 -4.56
CA ALA A 71 8.95 1.47 -3.31
C ALA A 71 8.07 0.50 -2.52
N MET A 72 7.10 -0.14 -3.20
CA MET A 72 6.16 -1.06 -2.55
C MET A 72 6.83 -2.34 -2.06
N GLU A 73 7.76 -2.92 -2.82
CA GLU A 73 8.49 -4.12 -2.42
C GLU A 73 9.42 -3.84 -1.23
N THR A 74 10.10 -2.69 -1.24
CA THR A 74 10.93 -2.26 -0.11
C THR A 74 10.09 -2.07 1.14
N PHE A 75 8.94 -1.40 1.02
CA PHE A 75 8.07 -1.17 2.17
C PHE A 75 7.43 -2.49 2.67
N LEU A 76 7.06 -3.40 1.77
CA LEU A 76 6.57 -4.73 2.16
C LEU A 76 7.63 -5.51 2.96
N ARG A 77 8.89 -5.43 2.54
CA ARG A 77 10.02 -6.03 3.25
C ARG A 77 10.23 -5.38 4.63
N LEU A 78 10.16 -4.05 4.71
CA LEU A 78 10.22 -3.30 5.97
C LEU A 78 9.16 -3.77 6.96
N MET A 79 7.94 -4.01 6.48
CA MET A 79 6.82 -4.42 7.31
C MET A 79 6.91 -5.86 7.83
N GLY A 80 7.70 -6.72 7.21
CA GLY A 80 7.86 -8.13 7.61
C GLY A 80 6.51 -8.84 7.75
N ASP A 81 6.23 -9.43 8.92
CA ASP A 81 4.97 -10.15 9.18
C ASP A 81 3.72 -9.25 9.10
N TYR A 82 3.87 -7.94 9.35
CA TYR A 82 2.79 -6.96 9.25
C TYR A 82 2.45 -6.56 7.81
N GLY A 83 3.29 -6.93 6.83
CA GLY A 83 3.08 -6.71 5.41
C GLY A 83 2.43 -7.93 4.76
N LYS A 84 1.37 -7.72 3.98
CA LYS A 84 0.72 -8.78 3.20
C LYS A 84 0.52 -8.33 1.77
N THR A 85 0.47 -9.31 0.87
CA THR A 85 0.04 -9.10 -0.52
C THR A 85 -1.35 -9.69 -0.67
N ALA A 86 -2.26 -8.93 -1.28
CA ALA A 86 -3.60 -9.40 -1.62
C ALA A 86 -3.81 -9.36 -3.13
N ARG A 87 -4.73 -10.20 -3.60
CA ARG A 87 -5.14 -10.22 -5.00
C ARG A 87 -6.11 -9.06 -5.27
N PRO A 88 -6.16 -8.51 -6.49
CA PRO A 88 -7.13 -7.48 -6.85
C PRO A 88 -8.59 -7.88 -6.58
N GLU A 89 -8.91 -9.17 -6.75
CA GLU A 89 -10.24 -9.72 -6.53
C GLU A 89 -10.70 -9.63 -5.06
N THR A 90 -9.76 -9.45 -4.11
CA THR A 90 -10.08 -9.25 -2.68
C THR A 90 -10.95 -8.02 -2.45
N ILE A 91 -10.81 -6.99 -3.32
CA ILE A 91 -11.57 -5.74 -3.27
C ILE A 91 -12.44 -5.51 -4.50
N GLY A 92 -12.40 -6.44 -5.45
CA GLY A 92 -13.16 -6.38 -6.70
C GLY A 92 -14.64 -6.69 -6.50
N ALA A 93 -15.48 -6.06 -7.33
CA ALA A 93 -16.89 -6.40 -7.42
C ALA A 93 -17.02 -7.80 -8.03
N ARG A 94 -17.62 -8.73 -7.27
CA ARG A 94 -17.92 -10.09 -7.74
C ARG A 94 -19.36 -10.17 -8.20
N PHE A 95 -19.56 -10.88 -9.29
CA PHE A 95 -20.92 -11.23 -9.72
C PHE A 95 -21.41 -12.40 -8.84
N GLN A 96 -22.33 -12.12 -7.92
CA GLN A 96 -22.89 -13.05 -6.90
C GLN A 96 -21.88 -13.49 -5.81
N PRO A 97 -21.81 -12.79 -4.69
CA PRO A 97 -21.10 -13.30 -3.50
C PRO A 97 -21.92 -14.47 -2.93
N ASN A 98 -21.38 -15.68 -2.98
CA ASN A 98 -21.90 -16.80 -2.19
C ASN A 98 -21.51 -16.54 -0.73
N GLY A 99 -22.45 -16.12 0.10
CA GLY A 99 -22.21 -15.79 1.52
C GLY A 99 -21.61 -16.94 2.35
N ASN A 100 -21.70 -18.18 1.86
CA ASN A 100 -21.11 -19.36 2.49
C ASN A 100 -19.71 -19.72 1.95
N ALA A 101 -19.19 -18.99 0.96
CA ALA A 101 -17.86 -19.27 0.44
C ALA A 101 -16.77 -18.89 1.47
N PRO A 102 -15.64 -19.64 1.53
CA PRO A 102 -14.50 -19.23 2.30
C PRO A 102 -14.01 -17.85 1.84
N SER A 103 -13.64 -17.02 2.79
CA SER A 103 -13.05 -15.68 2.56
C SER A 103 -11.58 -15.68 2.93
N GLU A 104 -10.84 -16.69 2.47
CA GLU A 104 -9.44 -16.92 2.81
C GLU A 104 -8.55 -15.71 2.46
N ASP A 105 -8.83 -15.07 1.32
CA ASP A 105 -8.16 -13.85 0.88
C ASP A 105 -8.28 -12.71 1.91
N VAL A 106 -9.43 -12.60 2.59
CA VAL A 106 -9.67 -11.64 3.67
C VAL A 106 -9.12 -12.15 5.01
N ALA A 107 -9.28 -13.46 5.29
CA ALA A 107 -8.80 -14.09 6.54
C ALA A 107 -7.28 -13.92 6.72
N ARG A 108 -6.51 -14.01 5.64
CA ARG A 108 -5.06 -13.84 5.63
C ARG A 108 -4.59 -12.43 6.00
N LEU A 109 -5.47 -11.44 5.95
CA LEU A 109 -5.16 -10.04 6.28
C LEU A 109 -5.22 -9.76 7.77
N ASN A 110 -5.69 -10.70 8.58
CA ASN A 110 -5.72 -10.55 10.03
C ASN A 110 -4.31 -10.28 10.59
N GLY A 111 -4.18 -9.24 11.41
CA GLY A 111 -2.92 -8.80 12.00
C GLY A 111 -2.00 -7.99 11.06
N ALA A 112 -2.33 -7.86 9.78
CA ALA A 112 -1.60 -6.99 8.88
C ALA A 112 -1.79 -5.51 9.25
N ARG A 113 -0.79 -4.67 8.89
CA ARG A 113 -0.85 -3.21 8.93
C ARG A 113 -0.74 -2.59 7.55
N PHE A 114 -0.10 -3.30 6.65
CA PHE A 114 0.11 -2.90 5.26
C PHE A 114 -0.30 -4.03 4.32
N VAL A 115 -1.13 -3.70 3.33
CA VAL A 115 -1.59 -4.64 2.30
C VAL A 115 -1.28 -4.06 0.93
N ASN A 116 -0.38 -4.73 0.21
CA ASN A 116 -0.04 -4.41 -1.17
C ASN A 116 -0.94 -5.18 -2.13
N ILE A 117 -1.62 -4.47 -3.01
CA ILE A 117 -2.42 -5.03 -4.10
C ILE A 117 -1.77 -4.57 -5.40
N SER A 118 -1.21 -5.51 -6.17
CA SER A 118 -0.45 -5.21 -7.38
C SER A 118 -1.16 -5.67 -8.63
N GLU A 119 -0.96 -4.88 -9.68
CA GLU A 119 -1.31 -5.22 -11.06
C GLU A 119 -2.77 -5.65 -11.28
N PRO A 120 -3.75 -4.86 -10.79
CA PRO A 120 -5.13 -5.13 -11.14
C PRO A 120 -5.33 -5.03 -12.66
N ASP A 121 -6.18 -5.90 -13.18
CA ASP A 121 -6.60 -5.83 -14.58
C ASP A 121 -7.20 -4.47 -14.93
N LYS A 122 -7.10 -4.07 -16.20
CA LYS A 122 -7.72 -2.84 -16.74
C LYS A 122 -9.22 -2.69 -16.43
N LYS A 123 -9.89 -3.80 -16.16
CA LYS A 123 -11.34 -3.87 -15.92
C LYS A 123 -11.70 -4.04 -14.44
N LEU A 124 -10.74 -3.92 -13.51
CA LEU A 124 -11.08 -4.03 -12.10
C LEU A 124 -12.13 -2.98 -11.72
N THR A 125 -13.27 -3.45 -11.26
CA THR A 125 -14.30 -2.60 -10.62
C THR A 125 -14.23 -2.81 -9.12
N LEU A 126 -14.10 -1.74 -8.35
CA LEU A 126 -14.05 -1.84 -6.88
C LEU A 126 -15.44 -2.12 -6.31
N SER A 127 -15.50 -3.07 -5.37
CA SER A 127 -16.69 -3.28 -4.54
C SER A 127 -16.72 -2.23 -3.44
N ALA A 128 -17.67 -1.30 -3.50
CA ALA A 128 -17.81 -0.27 -2.48
C ALA A 128 -18.07 -0.87 -1.09
N ALA A 129 -18.85 -1.93 -1.00
CA ALA A 129 -19.13 -2.63 0.25
C ALA A 129 -17.84 -3.21 0.86
N LEU A 130 -17.02 -3.90 0.06
CA LEU A 130 -15.74 -4.46 0.52
C LEU A 130 -14.74 -3.36 0.91
N VAL A 131 -14.62 -2.31 0.10
CA VAL A 131 -13.75 -1.19 0.43
C VAL A 131 -14.17 -0.55 1.75
N LYS A 132 -15.46 -0.27 1.96
CA LYS A 132 -15.97 0.30 3.20
C LYS A 132 -15.71 -0.62 4.40
N SER A 133 -15.98 -1.92 4.27
CA SER A 133 -15.75 -2.90 5.33
C SER A 133 -14.26 -3.04 5.67
N LEU A 134 -13.38 -3.15 4.66
CA LEU A 134 -11.96 -3.40 4.87
C LEU A 134 -11.16 -2.13 5.27
N THR A 135 -11.68 -0.92 5.01
CA THR A 135 -11.05 0.34 5.46
C THR A 135 -11.69 0.91 6.72
N GLY A 136 -12.88 0.44 7.09
CA GLY A 136 -13.61 0.90 8.26
C GLY A 136 -13.06 0.34 9.57
N ASN A 137 -13.70 0.75 10.65
CA ASN A 137 -13.42 0.27 12.00
C ASN A 137 -14.37 -0.87 12.44
N ASP A 138 -15.15 -1.40 11.50
CA ASP A 138 -16.11 -2.47 11.78
C ASP A 138 -15.40 -3.82 11.93
N THR A 139 -16.00 -4.69 12.74
CA THR A 139 -15.60 -6.08 12.83
C THR A 139 -16.01 -6.80 11.56
N ILE A 140 -15.11 -7.54 10.96
CA ILE A 140 -15.37 -8.36 9.79
C ILE A 140 -15.28 -9.84 10.15
N THR A 141 -16.15 -10.64 9.55
CA THR A 141 -16.13 -12.10 9.68
C THR A 141 -15.37 -12.69 8.49
N ALA A 142 -14.42 -13.57 8.79
CA ALA A 142 -13.62 -14.26 7.80
C ALA A 142 -13.47 -15.74 8.14
N ARG A 143 -13.12 -16.55 7.14
CA ARG A 143 -12.95 -17.99 7.31
C ARG A 143 -11.89 -18.54 6.39
N TYR A 144 -10.96 -19.31 6.93
CA TYR A 144 -10.08 -20.17 6.14
C TYR A 144 -10.85 -21.38 5.59
N LEU A 145 -10.32 -21.97 4.52
CA LEU A 145 -10.90 -23.19 3.96
C LEU A 145 -10.86 -24.31 5.02
N HIS A 146 -11.99 -24.99 5.20
CA HIS A 146 -12.19 -26.07 6.18
C HIS A 146 -12.06 -25.67 7.66
N GLU A 147 -12.06 -24.39 8.00
CA GLU A 147 -12.01 -23.89 9.37
C GLU A 147 -13.31 -23.18 9.76
N ASN A 148 -13.47 -22.95 11.07
CA ASN A 148 -14.56 -22.14 11.59
C ASN A 148 -14.35 -20.66 11.25
N SER A 149 -15.45 -19.91 11.16
CA SER A 149 -15.40 -18.46 11.02
C SER A 149 -14.84 -17.81 12.28
N PHE A 150 -14.09 -16.73 12.09
CA PHE A 150 -13.62 -15.88 13.16
C PHE A 150 -13.85 -14.40 12.80
N GLU A 151 -13.77 -13.55 13.80
CA GLU A 151 -13.97 -12.12 13.64
C GLU A 151 -12.71 -11.36 13.99
N TYR A 152 -12.43 -10.28 13.23
CA TYR A 152 -11.36 -9.37 13.55
C TYR A 152 -11.66 -7.96 13.03
N ARG A 153 -10.99 -6.96 13.59
CA ARG A 153 -11.04 -5.58 13.11
C ARG A 153 -9.82 -5.31 12.20
N PRO A 154 -10.01 -4.78 10.99
CA PRO A 154 -8.91 -4.39 10.13
C PRO A 154 -8.00 -3.38 10.82
N GLN A 155 -6.69 -3.61 10.74
CA GLN A 155 -5.65 -2.70 11.22
C GLN A 155 -4.74 -2.23 10.10
N PHE A 156 -5.04 -2.65 8.89
CA PHE A 156 -4.20 -2.42 7.72
C PHE A 156 -4.65 -1.22 6.88
N LYS A 157 -3.71 -0.68 6.14
CA LYS A 157 -3.96 0.24 5.02
C LYS A 157 -3.67 -0.49 3.73
N MET A 158 -4.61 -0.40 2.77
CA MET A 158 -4.48 -1.01 1.46
C MET A 158 -3.83 -0.03 0.49
N PHE A 159 -2.86 -0.52 -0.28
CA PHE A 159 -2.17 0.20 -1.33
C PHE A 159 -2.33 -0.56 -2.65
N ILE A 160 -2.99 0.06 -3.61
CA ILE A 160 -3.16 -0.49 -4.96
C ILE A 160 -2.07 0.09 -5.84
N ASN A 161 -1.17 -0.77 -6.32
CA ASN A 161 -0.12 -0.38 -7.27
C ASN A 161 -0.59 -0.70 -8.69
N THR A 162 -0.88 0.33 -9.50
CA THR A 162 -1.54 0.14 -10.78
C THR A 162 -1.09 1.12 -11.85
N ASN A 163 -1.22 0.68 -13.12
CA ASN A 163 -1.11 1.54 -14.30
C ASN A 163 -2.49 1.92 -14.88
N TYR A 164 -3.56 1.37 -14.32
CA TYR A 164 -4.94 1.63 -14.75
C TYR A 164 -5.80 1.94 -13.53
N LEU A 165 -6.46 3.09 -13.53
CA LEU A 165 -7.38 3.42 -12.46
C LEU A 165 -8.53 2.41 -12.44
N PRO A 166 -8.84 1.80 -11.27
CA PRO A 166 -9.98 0.91 -11.16
C PRO A 166 -11.29 1.67 -11.41
N GLN A 167 -12.28 0.96 -11.91
CA GLN A 167 -13.63 1.51 -12.05
C GLN A 167 -14.29 1.61 -10.69
N ILE A 168 -14.93 2.74 -10.42
CA ILE A 168 -15.64 3.03 -9.17
C ILE A 168 -17.06 3.44 -9.55
N THR A 169 -18.03 2.58 -9.25
CA THR A 169 -19.44 2.82 -9.54
C THR A 169 -20.19 3.55 -8.43
N ASP A 170 -19.72 3.43 -7.19
CA ASP A 170 -20.28 4.11 -6.02
C ASP A 170 -19.46 5.37 -5.71
N LEU A 171 -19.99 6.53 -6.09
CA LEU A 171 -19.34 7.82 -5.89
C LEU A 171 -19.15 8.19 -4.41
N THR A 172 -19.85 7.52 -3.49
CA THR A 172 -19.67 7.75 -2.05
C THR A 172 -18.26 7.40 -1.56
N LEU A 173 -17.53 6.55 -2.29
CA LEU A 173 -16.13 6.27 -1.98
C LEU A 173 -15.23 7.52 -2.16
N PHE A 174 -15.55 8.39 -3.12
CA PHE A 174 -14.83 9.64 -3.31
C PHE A 174 -15.30 10.71 -2.33
N SER A 175 -16.62 10.93 -2.21
CA SER A 175 -17.17 11.97 -1.33
C SER A 175 -16.85 11.75 0.14
N SER A 176 -16.67 10.49 0.58
CA SER A 176 -16.21 10.14 1.92
C SER A 176 -14.68 10.26 2.11
N GLY A 177 -13.93 10.56 1.05
CA GLY A 177 -12.48 10.67 1.11
C GLY A 177 -11.76 9.33 1.30
N ARG A 178 -12.43 8.19 1.06
CA ARG A 178 -11.84 6.85 1.21
C ARG A 178 -10.79 6.52 0.15
N ILE A 179 -10.89 7.12 -1.03
CA ILE A 179 -9.92 6.93 -2.11
C ILE A 179 -8.88 8.05 -2.08
N LYS A 180 -7.63 7.68 -1.93
CA LYS A 180 -6.48 8.58 -1.97
C LYS A 180 -5.58 8.18 -3.13
N THR A 181 -5.56 9.00 -4.18
CA THR A 181 -4.72 8.72 -5.36
C THR A 181 -3.39 9.46 -5.25
N ILE A 182 -2.30 8.71 -5.43
CA ILE A 182 -0.93 9.24 -5.46
C ILE A 182 -0.40 9.04 -6.88
N PRO A 183 -0.25 10.13 -7.67
CA PRO A 183 0.23 10.01 -9.04
C PRO A 183 1.76 9.84 -9.10
N PHE A 184 2.19 8.90 -9.94
CA PHE A 184 3.58 8.65 -10.32
C PHE A 184 3.76 9.04 -11.78
N GLU A 185 4.14 10.27 -12.01
CA GLU A 185 4.21 10.88 -13.35
C GLU A 185 5.55 10.63 -14.03
N ARG A 186 6.59 10.29 -13.26
CA ARG A 186 7.93 10.04 -13.77
C ARG A 186 8.00 8.71 -14.51
N HIS A 187 8.71 8.71 -15.65
CA HIS A 187 9.23 7.52 -16.31
C HIS A 187 10.76 7.56 -16.24
N PHE A 188 11.39 6.44 -15.90
CA PHE A 188 12.84 6.31 -15.90
C PHE A 188 13.28 5.61 -17.17
N GLU A 189 14.05 6.30 -17.97
CA GLU A 189 14.70 5.73 -19.14
C GLU A 189 15.68 4.62 -18.73
N GLU A 190 16.06 3.75 -19.67
CA GLU A 190 16.87 2.58 -19.34
C GLU A 190 18.22 2.95 -18.69
N TRP A 191 18.84 4.03 -19.14
CA TRP A 191 20.11 4.54 -18.63
C TRP A 191 20.00 5.22 -17.25
N GLU A 192 18.80 5.60 -16.80
CA GLU A 192 18.52 6.17 -15.49
C GLU A 192 18.27 5.08 -14.42
N GLN A 193 18.02 3.84 -14.85
CA GLN A 193 17.59 2.77 -13.95
C GLN A 193 18.76 2.15 -13.22
N ASP A 194 18.72 2.21 -11.88
CA ASP A 194 19.60 1.42 -11.03
C ASP A 194 18.94 0.08 -10.66
N ARG A 195 19.35 -0.98 -11.34
CA ARG A 195 18.82 -2.33 -11.14
C ARG A 195 19.14 -2.93 -9.77
N ARG A 196 20.09 -2.35 -9.03
CA ARG A 196 20.52 -2.82 -7.71
C ARG A 196 19.78 -2.13 -6.55
N LEU A 197 18.91 -1.17 -6.82
CA LEU A 197 18.20 -0.42 -5.76
C LEU A 197 17.43 -1.33 -4.80
N LYS A 198 16.75 -2.35 -5.30
CA LYS A 198 15.99 -3.28 -4.46
C LYS A 198 16.89 -4.05 -3.49
N GLU A 199 18.05 -4.49 -3.96
CA GLU A 199 19.06 -5.18 -3.13
C GLU A 199 19.68 -4.22 -2.11
N GLN A 200 19.98 -2.99 -2.52
CA GLN A 200 20.51 -1.97 -1.61
C GLN A 200 19.52 -1.65 -0.51
N PHE A 201 18.26 -1.39 -0.83
CA PHE A 201 17.23 -1.08 0.15
C PHE A 201 16.89 -2.27 1.06
N ALA A 202 17.16 -3.50 0.63
CA ALA A 202 16.94 -4.72 1.42
C ALA A 202 17.97 -4.94 2.52
N LYS A 203 19.09 -4.20 2.53
CA LYS A 203 20.12 -4.34 3.56
C LYS A 203 19.60 -3.87 4.91
N PRO A 204 19.92 -4.58 6.02
CA PRO A 204 19.40 -4.25 7.35
C PRO A 204 19.64 -2.80 7.78
N GLU A 205 20.84 -2.27 7.52
CA GLU A 205 21.18 -0.87 7.84
C GLU A 205 20.33 0.13 7.07
N ASN A 206 20.03 -0.14 5.81
CA ASN A 206 19.16 0.72 4.99
C ASN A 206 17.70 0.61 5.42
N LEU A 207 17.23 -0.60 5.76
CA LEU A 207 15.87 -0.79 6.27
C LEU A 207 15.64 -0.03 7.59
N SER A 208 16.63 0.01 8.48
CA SER A 208 16.56 0.81 9.71
C SER A 208 16.42 2.31 9.41
N GLY A 209 17.21 2.83 8.46
CA GLY A 209 17.09 4.24 8.02
C GLY A 209 15.78 4.52 7.28
N ILE A 210 15.27 3.58 6.48
CA ILE A 210 13.95 3.69 5.83
C ILE A 210 12.83 3.69 6.88
N LEU A 211 12.95 2.89 7.93
CA LEU A 211 12.01 2.90 9.06
C LEU A 211 11.93 4.28 9.69
N ASN A 212 13.07 4.92 9.97
CA ASN A 212 13.12 6.26 10.53
C ASN A 212 12.45 7.29 9.60
N TRP A 213 12.73 7.23 8.29
CA TRP A 213 12.07 8.08 7.30
C TRP A 213 10.54 7.91 7.32
N CYS A 214 10.04 6.69 7.51
CA CYS A 214 8.60 6.43 7.64
C CYS A 214 8.04 6.95 8.97
N ILE A 215 8.79 6.82 10.08
CA ILE A 215 8.40 7.33 11.40
C ILE A 215 8.26 8.86 11.39
N GLU A 216 9.14 9.57 10.70
CA GLU A 216 9.04 11.02 10.51
C GLU A 216 7.75 11.44 9.78
N GLY A 217 7.14 10.53 9.03
CA GLY A 217 5.87 10.74 8.35
C GLY A 217 4.63 10.58 9.24
N LEU A 218 4.78 10.08 10.48
CA LEU A 218 3.69 9.92 11.44
C LEU A 218 3.23 11.25 12.00
#